data_8220197a3aa83df8793bd4a2d8cbc81b
#
_entry.id   8220197a3aa83df8793bd4a2d8cbc81b
#
_cell.length_a   1.000
_cell.length_b   1.000
_cell.length_c   1.000
_cell.angle_alpha   90.00
_cell.angle_beta   90.00
_cell.angle_gamma   90.00
#
_symmetry.space_group_name_H-M   'P 1'
#
loop_
_entity.id
_entity.type
_entity.pdbx_description
1 polymer ?
#
loop_
_entity_poly.entity_id
_entity_poly.type
_entity_poly.pdbx_seq_one_letter_code
_entity_poly.pdbx_strand_id
1 'polypeptide(L)'
;MFNELFEKFKNKHSKVENDQEDLTLKPFDLAERAEVATPTVKETETAEPPKAEPRQNAGVELKVVRPESYDEVASIADNLVAGCTVVLNVEALDQRSISRMLDFLNGVAYCLDGGIKKVAPSTFIITPRPDVDITDM
;
A
#
# COMPACT_ATOMS: atom_id res chain seq x y z
N MET A 1 -6.22 16.20 -26.97
CA MET A 1 -5.49 15.00 -26.56
C MET A 1 -6.17 14.23 -25.45
N PHE A 2 -6.56 14.84 -24.36
CA PHE A 2 -7.30 14.16 -23.28
C PHE A 2 -8.69 13.69 -23.74
N ASN A 3 -9.38 14.45 -24.56
CA ASN A 3 -10.70 14.10 -25.08
C ASN A 3 -10.70 12.88 -26.01
N GLU A 4 -9.67 12.70 -26.81
CA GLU A 4 -9.53 11.51 -27.68
C GLU A 4 -9.31 10.23 -26.89
N LEU A 5 -8.53 10.31 -25.83
CA LEU A 5 -8.31 9.19 -24.93
C LEU A 5 -9.57 8.80 -24.16
N PHE A 6 -10.32 9.80 -23.72
CA PHE A 6 -11.59 9.63 -23.03
C PHE A 6 -12.68 9.06 -23.95
N GLU A 7 -12.75 9.51 -25.20
CA GLU A 7 -13.68 8.97 -26.21
C GLU A 7 -13.32 7.52 -26.57
N LYS A 8 -12.04 7.18 -26.68
CA LYS A 8 -11.60 5.80 -26.88
C LYS A 8 -11.95 4.89 -25.71
N PHE A 9 -11.85 5.40 -24.50
CA PHE A 9 -12.21 4.69 -23.27
C PHE A 9 -13.73 4.46 -23.20
N LYS A 10 -14.51 5.49 -23.52
CA LYS A 10 -15.97 5.43 -23.54
C LYS A 10 -16.48 4.46 -24.60
N ASN A 11 -15.86 4.45 -25.77
CA ASN A 11 -16.26 3.57 -26.87
C ASN A 11 -15.89 2.10 -26.62
N LYS A 12 -14.86 1.84 -25.85
CA LYS A 12 -14.48 0.49 -25.46
C LYS A 12 -15.39 -0.09 -24.36
N HIS A 13 -16.01 0.77 -23.55
CA HIS A 13 -16.92 0.37 -22.48
C HIS A 13 -18.36 0.24 -22.93
N SER A 14 -18.77 0.84 -24.05
CA SER A 14 -20.14 0.74 -24.56
C SER A 14 -20.49 -0.63 -25.13
N LYS A 15 -19.51 -1.50 -25.31
CA LYS A 15 -19.72 -2.84 -25.84
C LYS A 15 -19.93 -3.92 -24.76
N VAL A 16 -19.95 -3.53 -23.50
CA VAL A 16 -20.16 -4.41 -22.35
C VAL A 16 -21.58 -4.26 -21.78
N GLU A 17 -22.50 -3.71 -22.55
CA GLU A 17 -23.88 -3.43 -22.09
C GLU A 17 -24.75 -4.68 -21.87
N ASN A 18 -24.24 -5.86 -22.11
CA ASN A 18 -25.08 -7.05 -22.03
C ASN A 18 -24.88 -7.93 -20.80
N ASP A 19 -23.99 -7.55 -19.88
CA ASP A 19 -23.79 -8.23 -18.59
C ASP A 19 -24.32 -7.43 -17.41
N GLN A 20 -25.33 -6.57 -17.67
CA GLN A 20 -25.89 -5.67 -16.63
C GLN A 20 -26.74 -6.36 -15.57
N GLU A 21 -27.03 -7.63 -15.69
CA GLU A 21 -27.85 -8.30 -14.70
C GLU A 21 -27.12 -8.75 -13.44
N ASP A 22 -25.78 -8.77 -13.48
CA ASP A 22 -24.96 -9.23 -12.34
C ASP A 22 -24.24 -8.12 -11.60
N LEU A 23 -24.34 -6.89 -12.09
CA LEU A 23 -23.77 -5.69 -11.46
C LEU A 23 -24.84 -4.85 -10.74
N THR A 24 -25.94 -5.43 -10.32
CA THR A 24 -26.61 -4.88 -9.17
C THR A 24 -25.63 -5.07 -8.00
N LEU A 25 -24.76 -4.10 -7.88
CA LEU A 25 -24.11 -3.82 -6.62
C LEU A 25 -25.24 -3.76 -5.60
N LYS A 26 -25.47 -4.89 -4.96
CA LYS A 26 -26.22 -4.86 -3.72
C LYS A 26 -25.61 -3.73 -2.93
N PRO A 27 -26.39 -2.76 -2.49
CA PRO A 27 -25.85 -1.69 -1.68
C PRO A 27 -24.98 -2.37 -0.64
N PHE A 28 -23.73 -1.99 -0.63
CA PHE A 28 -22.76 -2.51 0.31
C PHE A 28 -23.33 -2.25 1.69
N ASP A 29 -23.92 -3.27 2.28
CA ASP A 29 -24.61 -3.14 3.54
C ASP A 29 -23.57 -2.99 4.64
N LEU A 30 -23.22 -1.75 4.92
CA LEU A 30 -22.34 -1.38 6.02
C LEU A 30 -22.89 -1.85 7.37
N ALA A 31 -24.19 -2.12 7.45
CA ALA A 31 -24.83 -2.64 8.65
C ALA A 31 -24.47 -4.11 8.91
N GLU A 32 -24.35 -4.92 7.86
CA GLU A 32 -23.99 -6.33 7.99
C GLU A 32 -22.52 -6.52 8.37
N ARG A 33 -21.66 -5.56 8.01
CA ARG A 33 -20.25 -5.56 8.38
C ARG A 33 -20.01 -5.12 9.83
N ALA A 34 -20.94 -4.39 10.42
CA ALA A 34 -20.83 -3.94 11.81
C ALA A 34 -21.09 -5.07 12.82
N GLU A 35 -21.82 -6.11 12.44
CA GLU A 35 -22.10 -7.25 13.34
C GLU A 35 -20.97 -8.30 13.36
N VAL A 36 -20.09 -8.31 12.40
CA VAL A 36 -18.97 -9.27 12.33
C VAL A 36 -17.71 -8.74 13.00
N ALA A 37 -17.69 -7.49 13.40
CA ALA A 37 -16.52 -6.86 13.95
C ALA A 37 -16.61 -6.61 15.45
N THR A 38 -16.77 -7.66 16.24
CA THR A 38 -16.22 -7.67 17.58
C THR A 38 -15.28 -8.86 17.72
N PRO A 39 -14.06 -8.78 17.24
CA PRO A 39 -13.01 -9.58 17.84
C PRO A 39 -12.83 -8.99 19.24
N THR A 40 -13.16 -9.75 20.24
CA THR A 40 -12.66 -9.55 21.59
C THR A 40 -11.15 -9.41 21.46
N VAL A 41 -10.66 -8.18 21.54
CA VAL A 41 -9.25 -7.90 21.63
C VAL A 41 -8.81 -8.52 22.95
N LYS A 42 -8.27 -9.72 22.89
CA LYS A 42 -7.38 -10.14 23.94
C LYS A 42 -6.16 -9.23 23.84
N GLU A 43 -6.09 -8.32 24.77
CA GLU A 43 -4.88 -7.62 25.11
C GLU A 43 -3.74 -8.63 25.18
N THR A 44 -2.95 -8.70 24.15
CA THR A 44 -1.63 -9.28 24.23
C THR A 44 -0.71 -8.10 24.45
N GLU A 45 -0.25 -8.06 25.64
CA GLU A 45 0.72 -7.18 26.24
C GLU A 45 1.75 -6.70 25.24
N THR A 46 1.72 -5.42 25.04
CA THR A 46 2.59 -4.56 24.27
C THR A 46 4.05 -4.78 24.68
N ALA A 47 4.81 -5.41 23.82
CA ALA A 47 6.24 -5.11 23.80
C ALA A 47 6.38 -3.70 23.20
N GLU A 48 6.65 -2.73 24.01
CA GLU A 48 7.02 -1.39 23.58
C GLU A 48 8.11 -1.48 22.52
N PRO A 49 7.91 -0.87 21.34
CA PRO A 49 9.01 -0.70 20.42
C PRO A 49 10.07 0.15 21.12
N PRO A 50 11.34 -0.14 20.99
CA PRO A 50 12.38 0.68 21.57
C PRO A 50 12.20 2.11 21.04
N LYS A 51 12.03 3.03 21.95
CA LYS A 51 11.94 4.47 21.71
C LYS A 51 13.19 4.90 20.95
N ALA A 52 13.09 4.90 19.64
CA ALA A 52 14.13 5.49 18.81
C ALA A 52 14.06 7.00 19.02
N GLU A 53 15.06 7.53 19.69
CA GLU A 53 15.26 8.97 19.81
C GLU A 53 15.37 9.57 18.41
N PRO A 54 14.79 10.75 18.18
CA PRO A 54 14.86 11.41 16.89
C PRO A 54 16.31 11.83 16.64
N ARG A 55 17.03 11.03 15.89
CA ARG A 55 18.31 11.48 15.33
C ARG A 55 18.01 12.51 14.28
N GLN A 56 18.17 13.76 14.63
CA GLN A 56 18.15 14.91 13.74
C GLN A 56 19.40 14.84 12.83
N ASN A 57 19.35 13.97 11.88
CA ASN A 57 20.23 14.05 10.73
C ASN A 57 19.34 14.35 9.53
N ALA A 58 19.68 15.37 8.76
CA ALA A 58 19.10 15.69 7.47
C ALA A 58 19.46 14.59 6.44
N GLY A 59 19.23 13.34 6.83
CA GLY A 59 19.43 12.13 6.06
C GLY A 59 18.12 11.44 5.87
N VAL A 60 18.00 10.73 4.77
CA VAL A 60 16.87 9.84 4.48
C VAL A 60 16.76 8.80 5.57
N GLU A 61 15.67 8.83 6.31
CA GLU A 61 15.39 7.77 7.28
C GLU A 61 15.00 6.49 6.54
N LEU A 62 15.82 5.48 6.67
CA LEU A 62 15.60 4.17 6.06
C LEU A 62 15.02 3.22 7.08
N LYS A 63 13.87 2.62 6.76
CA LYS A 63 13.24 1.58 7.59
C LYS A 63 13.18 0.27 6.83
N VAL A 64 13.67 -0.78 7.45
CA VAL A 64 13.54 -2.15 6.93
C VAL A 64 12.33 -2.80 7.58
N VAL A 65 11.37 -3.25 6.77
CA VAL A 65 10.12 -3.86 7.23
C VAL A 65 9.97 -5.25 6.61
N ARG A 66 9.56 -6.19 7.43
CA ARG A 66 9.32 -7.58 7.02
C ARG A 66 7.94 -8.01 7.51
N PRO A 67 6.88 -7.65 6.77
CA PRO A 67 5.52 -7.98 7.17
C PRO A 67 5.26 -9.48 7.10
N GLU A 68 4.51 -9.98 8.06
CA GLU A 68 4.03 -11.35 8.11
C GLU A 68 2.58 -11.47 7.65
N SER A 69 1.85 -10.36 7.63
CA SER A 69 0.48 -10.30 7.16
C SER A 69 0.17 -9.01 6.38
N TYR A 70 -0.94 -9.03 5.63
CA TYR A 70 -1.42 -7.84 4.92
C TYR A 70 -1.83 -6.71 5.88
N ASP A 71 -2.23 -7.03 7.09
CA ASP A 71 -2.72 -6.05 8.07
C ASP A 71 -1.67 -5.00 8.47
N GLU A 72 -0.40 -5.33 8.28
CA GLU A 72 0.71 -4.43 8.54
C GLU A 72 0.90 -3.33 7.49
N VAL A 73 0.15 -3.39 6.38
CA VAL A 73 0.28 -2.43 5.27
C VAL A 73 0.04 -0.99 5.70
N ALA A 74 -0.87 -0.76 6.65
CA ALA A 74 -1.15 0.58 7.16
C ALA A 74 0.05 1.20 7.88
N SER A 75 0.74 0.43 8.72
CA SER A 75 1.96 0.87 9.40
C SER A 75 3.08 1.21 8.42
N ILE A 76 3.19 0.44 7.35
CA ILE A 76 4.18 0.70 6.29
C ILE A 76 3.84 2.01 5.57
N ALA A 77 2.55 2.23 5.26
CA ALA A 77 2.08 3.47 4.65
C ALA A 77 2.34 4.69 5.55
N ASP A 78 2.12 4.57 6.85
CA ASP A 78 2.39 5.63 7.81
C ASP A 78 3.87 6.03 7.83
N ASN A 79 4.78 5.06 7.71
CA ASN A 79 6.21 5.35 7.58
C ASN A 79 6.53 6.13 6.31
N LEU A 80 5.87 5.80 5.20
CA LEU A 80 6.03 6.53 3.93
C LEU A 80 5.49 7.96 4.04
N VAL A 81 4.33 8.14 4.65
CA VAL A 81 3.73 9.46 4.88
C VAL A 81 4.62 10.31 5.80
N ALA A 82 5.28 9.69 6.76
CA ALA A 82 6.26 10.35 7.62
C ALA A 82 7.56 10.75 6.89
N GLY A 83 7.73 10.35 5.62
CA GLY A 83 8.89 10.68 4.81
C GLY A 83 10.04 9.67 4.88
N CYS A 84 9.79 8.51 5.46
CA CYS A 84 10.79 7.45 5.54
C CYS A 84 10.86 6.63 4.25
N THR A 85 12.06 6.28 3.83
CA THR A 85 12.25 5.26 2.78
C THR A 85 12.10 3.88 3.40
N VAL A 86 11.28 3.03 2.80
CA VAL A 86 10.99 1.69 3.30
C VAL A 86 11.64 0.64 2.42
N VAL A 87 12.44 -0.21 3.02
CA VAL A 87 12.90 -1.47 2.41
C VAL A 87 11.94 -2.57 2.85
N LEU A 88 11.14 -3.05 1.91
CA LEU A 88 10.08 -4.01 2.15
C LEU A 88 10.53 -5.41 1.72
N ASN A 89 10.62 -6.33 2.67
CA ASN A 89 10.85 -7.75 2.38
C ASN A 89 9.53 -8.52 2.53
N VAL A 90 9.04 -9.10 1.44
CA VAL A 90 7.75 -9.79 1.38
C VAL A 90 7.88 -11.32 1.35
N GLU A 91 9.02 -11.85 1.75
CA GLU A 91 9.31 -13.29 1.70
C GLU A 91 8.35 -14.14 2.53
N ALA A 92 7.84 -13.58 3.64
CA ALA A 92 6.92 -14.27 4.55
C ALA A 92 5.46 -14.28 4.07
N LEU A 93 5.14 -13.51 3.02
CA LEU A 93 3.77 -13.34 2.53
C LEU A 93 3.45 -14.30 1.36
N ASP A 94 2.18 -14.67 1.27
CA ASP A 94 1.65 -15.34 0.09
C ASP A 94 1.51 -14.39 -1.11
N GLN A 95 1.51 -14.94 -2.31
CA GLN A 95 1.48 -14.16 -3.56
C GLN A 95 0.29 -13.20 -3.66
N ARG A 96 -0.85 -13.58 -3.14
CA ARG A 96 -2.05 -12.74 -3.14
C ARG A 96 -1.90 -11.52 -2.22
N SER A 97 -1.39 -11.74 -1.03
CA SER A 97 -1.11 -10.66 -0.06
C SER A 97 -0.03 -9.73 -0.57
N ILE A 98 1.01 -10.25 -1.21
CA ILE A 98 2.06 -9.45 -1.87
C ILE A 98 1.44 -8.51 -2.92
N SER A 99 0.64 -9.05 -3.84
CA SER A 99 0.02 -8.23 -4.90
C SER A 99 -0.86 -7.12 -4.32
N ARG A 100 -1.70 -7.44 -3.36
CA ARG A 100 -2.57 -6.45 -2.70
C ARG A 100 -1.77 -5.38 -1.96
N MET A 101 -0.74 -5.79 -1.24
CA MET A 101 0.12 -4.87 -0.49
C MET A 101 0.86 -3.92 -1.43
N LEU A 102 1.43 -4.44 -2.51
CA LEU A 102 2.12 -3.62 -3.50
C LEU A 102 1.19 -2.66 -4.23
N ASP A 103 -0.01 -3.08 -4.57
CA ASP A 103 -1.02 -2.21 -5.19
C ASP A 103 -1.37 -1.03 -4.28
N PHE A 104 -1.62 -1.31 -3.01
CA PHE A 104 -1.91 -0.27 -2.02
C PHE A 104 -0.72 0.69 -1.83
N LEU A 105 0.47 0.15 -1.61
CA LEU A 105 1.68 0.94 -1.38
C LEU A 105 2.09 1.73 -2.63
N ASN A 106 1.84 1.20 -3.81
CA ASN A 106 2.04 1.93 -5.07
C ASN A 106 1.13 3.17 -5.16
N GLY A 107 -0.12 3.04 -4.73
CA GLY A 107 -1.03 4.18 -4.63
C GLY A 107 -0.57 5.22 -3.62
N VAL A 108 -0.08 4.79 -2.46
CA VAL A 108 0.48 5.69 -1.44
C VAL A 108 1.73 6.40 -1.96
N ALA A 109 2.66 5.68 -2.56
CA ALA A 109 3.88 6.24 -3.15
C ALA A 109 3.54 7.25 -4.25
N TYR A 110 2.57 6.95 -5.09
CA TYR A 110 2.10 7.86 -6.13
C TYR A 110 1.57 9.19 -5.55
N CYS A 111 0.79 9.14 -4.48
CA CYS A 111 0.28 10.33 -3.80
C CYS A 111 1.38 11.19 -3.18
N LEU A 112 2.52 10.59 -2.86
CA LEU A 112 3.68 11.25 -2.26
C LEU A 112 4.74 11.69 -3.30
N ASP A 113 4.42 11.56 -4.58
CA ASP A 113 5.37 11.74 -5.69
C ASP A 113 6.61 10.82 -5.61
N GLY A 114 6.46 9.71 -4.94
CA GLY A 114 7.48 8.70 -4.79
C GLY A 114 7.38 7.55 -5.78
N GLY A 115 8.06 6.46 -5.50
CA GLY A 115 8.04 5.28 -6.35
C GLY A 115 8.42 4.00 -5.63
N ILE A 116 8.15 2.88 -6.28
CA ILE A 116 8.53 1.55 -5.84
C ILE A 116 9.51 0.95 -6.84
N LYS A 117 10.60 0.39 -6.33
CA LYS A 117 11.61 -0.31 -7.14
C LYS A 117 11.87 -1.70 -6.55
N LYS A 118 11.79 -2.72 -7.40
CA LYS A 118 12.18 -4.07 -7.02
C LYS A 118 13.70 -4.20 -7.10
N VAL A 119 14.33 -4.57 -6.01
CA VAL A 119 15.81 -4.72 -5.92
C VAL A 119 16.26 -6.16 -5.78
N ALA A 120 15.36 -7.05 -5.35
CA ALA A 120 15.60 -8.48 -5.23
C ALA A 120 14.28 -9.23 -5.41
N PRO A 121 14.26 -10.57 -5.56
CA PRO A 121 13.04 -11.34 -5.80
C PRO A 121 11.91 -11.08 -4.80
N SER A 122 12.25 -10.85 -3.54
CA SER A 122 11.28 -10.60 -2.46
C SER A 122 11.48 -9.26 -1.77
N THR A 123 12.28 -8.35 -2.34
CA THR A 123 12.63 -7.09 -1.72
C THR A 123 12.33 -5.92 -2.63
N PHE A 124 11.62 -4.94 -2.07
CA PHE A 124 11.25 -3.70 -2.74
C PHE A 124 11.75 -2.51 -1.94
N ILE A 125 12.16 -1.46 -2.63
CA ILE A 125 12.44 -0.16 -2.01
C ILE A 125 11.33 0.80 -2.40
N ILE A 126 10.75 1.45 -1.40
CA ILE A 126 9.70 2.44 -1.58
C ILE A 126 10.21 3.78 -1.08
N THR A 127 10.30 4.73 -1.97
CA THR A 127 10.73 6.10 -1.66
C THR A 127 9.54 7.04 -1.71
N PRO A 128 9.31 7.84 -0.64
CA PRO A 128 8.21 8.80 -0.61
C PRO A 128 8.49 10.11 -1.35
N ARG A 129 9.73 10.31 -1.82
CA ARG A 129 10.15 11.53 -2.54
C ARG A 129 11.09 11.21 -3.69
N PRO A 130 10.96 11.90 -4.82
CA PRO A 130 11.81 11.67 -5.98
C PRO A 130 13.27 12.11 -5.79
N ASP A 131 13.53 12.93 -4.78
CA ASP A 131 14.85 13.58 -4.56
C ASP A 131 15.87 12.64 -3.91
N VAL A 132 15.45 11.44 -3.55
CA VAL A 132 16.35 10.45 -2.97
C VAL A 132 16.90 9.57 -4.08
N ASP A 133 18.05 9.95 -4.56
CA ASP A 133 18.80 9.13 -5.50
C ASP A 133 19.41 7.93 -4.76
N ILE A 134 18.72 6.79 -4.82
CA ILE A 134 19.17 5.53 -4.20
C ILE A 134 20.44 4.99 -4.89
N THR A 135 20.83 5.60 -5.99
CA THR A 135 22.02 5.22 -6.74
C THR A 135 23.32 5.68 -6.07
N ASP A 136 23.22 6.55 -5.08
CA ASP A 136 24.38 7.14 -4.38
C ASP A 136 24.73 6.43 -3.06
N MET A 137 24.16 5.23 -2.85
CA MET A 137 24.49 4.41 -1.67
C MET A 137 25.48 3.32 -1.99
#